data_1ffee8599205f7fae7d1ed5017a5686c
#
_entry.id   1ffee8599205f7fae7d1ed5017a5686c
#
_cell.length_a   1.000
_cell.length_b   1.000
_cell.length_c   1.000
_cell.angle_alpha   90.00
_cell.angle_beta   90.00
_cell.angle_gamma   90.00
#
_symmetry.space_group_name_H-M   'P 1'
#
loop_
_entity.id
_entity.type
_entity.pdbx_description
1 polymer ?
#
loop_
_entity_poly.entity_id
_entity_poly.type
_entity_poly.pdbx_seq_one_letter_code
_entity_poly.pdbx_strand_id
1 'polypeptide(L)'
;VIVIGNAMSRGNEEVEAVLQRRLRYLSLPETMKEYFLRGKRNYVVTGTHGKTTTTSMLAWLMEDSGLNPSFMIGGIARNLGRGGRFTDSDFSVLEGDEYDTAFFDKRSKFLHYLPELVVINNIEFDHADIYHSLEEIKLSFRRLTQIIPRNGLALVNADDPNCLDVVKGAPCPVKTVGFSDSSNIRILDVETSTDGSHFTLEGTRYYVPMIGEFNIRNAAMAIAAAQFAGLNVKQLADSMSLFEGVARRQEVKGVVNGISVVDDFAHHPTAIKQAILGLRQRYPESRIWAIFEPRSNTTRRNIFQNELALSLATADFPVVAAVDHPDKVALEE
;
A
#
# COMPACT_ATOMS: atom_id res chain seq x y z
N VAL A 1 -24.72 -2.00 -18.15
CA VAL A 1 -24.02 -1.11 -17.22
C VAL A 1 -22.70 -0.68 -17.85
N ILE A 2 -22.40 0.61 -17.84
CA ILE A 2 -21.14 1.17 -18.34
C ILE A 2 -20.24 1.46 -17.14
N VAL A 3 -18.98 1.07 -17.21
CA VAL A 3 -18.01 1.36 -16.16
C VAL A 3 -17.14 2.54 -16.59
N ILE A 4 -17.17 3.62 -15.80
CA ILE A 4 -16.39 4.83 -16.09
C ILE A 4 -15.13 4.80 -15.20
N GLY A 5 -13.98 4.80 -15.85
CA GLY A 5 -12.67 4.82 -15.18
C GLY A 5 -12.36 6.17 -14.53
N ASN A 6 -11.45 6.16 -13.56
CA ASN A 6 -11.04 7.35 -12.82
C ASN A 6 -10.39 8.44 -13.69
N ALA A 7 -9.69 8.05 -14.76
CA ALA A 7 -9.03 9.00 -15.67
C ALA A 7 -10.00 9.74 -16.61
N MET A 8 -11.27 9.33 -16.65
CA MET A 8 -12.28 9.94 -17.52
C MET A 8 -12.86 11.20 -16.86
N SER A 9 -13.14 12.22 -17.68
CA SER A 9 -13.70 13.51 -17.23
C SER A 9 -14.78 14.01 -18.21
N ARG A 10 -15.48 15.07 -17.79
CA ARG A 10 -16.38 15.83 -18.68
C ARG A 10 -15.60 16.31 -19.92
N GLY A 11 -16.27 16.31 -21.07
CA GLY A 11 -15.67 16.60 -22.37
C GLY A 11 -15.18 15.37 -23.14
N ASN A 12 -15.09 14.19 -22.50
CA ASN A 12 -14.87 12.94 -23.22
C ASN A 12 -16.17 12.55 -23.94
N GLU A 13 -16.12 12.28 -25.25
CA GLU A 13 -17.30 12.04 -26.09
C GLU A 13 -18.15 10.86 -25.62
N GLU A 14 -17.51 9.78 -25.14
CA GLU A 14 -18.23 8.60 -24.63
C GLU A 14 -18.94 8.93 -23.31
N VAL A 15 -18.28 9.68 -22.42
CA VAL A 15 -18.88 10.14 -21.16
C VAL A 15 -20.08 11.04 -21.44
N GLU A 16 -19.94 12.01 -22.34
CA GLU A 16 -21.05 12.90 -22.70
C GLU A 16 -22.23 12.13 -23.32
N ALA A 17 -21.95 11.13 -24.18
CA ALA A 17 -23.00 10.28 -24.76
C ALA A 17 -23.73 9.44 -23.68
N VAL A 18 -23.01 8.91 -22.69
CA VAL A 18 -23.59 8.19 -21.54
C VAL A 18 -24.54 9.09 -20.76
N LEU A 19 -24.11 10.32 -20.45
CA LEU A 19 -24.90 11.28 -19.68
C LEU A 19 -26.14 11.78 -20.46
N GLN A 20 -25.98 12.14 -21.74
CA GLN A 20 -27.07 12.62 -22.59
C GLN A 20 -28.16 11.57 -22.78
N ARG A 21 -27.76 10.31 -22.98
CA ARG A 21 -28.69 9.18 -23.17
C ARG A 21 -29.20 8.62 -21.84
N ARG A 22 -28.73 9.16 -20.67
CA ARG A 22 -29.09 8.71 -19.32
C ARG A 22 -28.88 7.20 -19.15
N LEU A 23 -27.77 6.67 -19.70
CA LEU A 23 -27.44 5.25 -19.58
C LEU A 23 -26.99 4.93 -18.15
N ARG A 24 -27.24 3.69 -17.71
CA ARG A 24 -26.77 3.25 -16.40
C ARG A 24 -25.25 3.11 -16.40
N TYR A 25 -24.58 3.84 -15.52
CA TYR A 25 -23.14 3.79 -15.35
C TYR A 25 -22.76 3.66 -13.87
N LEU A 26 -21.57 3.15 -13.62
CA LEU A 26 -20.93 3.00 -12.32
C LEU A 26 -19.44 3.34 -12.46
N SER A 27 -18.82 3.70 -11.37
CA SER A 27 -17.36 3.71 -11.25
C SER A 27 -16.82 2.27 -11.12
N LEU A 28 -15.50 2.08 -11.29
CA LEU A 28 -14.86 0.79 -11.03
C LEU A 28 -15.05 0.33 -9.57
N PRO A 29 -14.82 1.17 -8.53
CA PRO A 29 -15.06 0.77 -7.14
C PRO A 29 -16.52 0.40 -6.84
N GLU A 30 -17.49 1.11 -7.42
CA GLU A 30 -18.92 0.74 -7.32
C GLU A 30 -19.22 -0.60 -7.99
N THR A 31 -18.62 -0.83 -9.16
CA THR A 31 -18.76 -2.11 -9.87
C THR A 31 -18.18 -3.26 -9.05
N MET A 32 -16.99 -3.05 -8.47
CA MET A 32 -16.38 -4.02 -7.56
C MET A 32 -17.29 -4.32 -6.38
N LYS A 33 -17.81 -3.28 -5.71
CA LYS A 33 -18.74 -3.40 -4.59
C LYS A 33 -19.94 -4.26 -4.91
N GLU A 34 -20.63 -3.96 -6.02
CA GLU A 34 -21.93 -4.57 -6.33
C GLU A 34 -21.82 -6.00 -6.89
N TYR A 35 -20.78 -6.30 -7.66
CA TYR A 35 -20.69 -7.55 -8.39
C TYR A 35 -19.65 -8.54 -7.83
N PHE A 36 -18.69 -8.08 -7.02
CA PHE A 36 -17.56 -8.91 -6.59
C PHE A 36 -17.35 -8.99 -5.08
N LEU A 37 -17.73 -7.95 -4.32
CA LEU A 37 -17.36 -7.84 -2.91
C LEU A 37 -18.52 -8.13 -1.94
N ARG A 38 -19.78 -8.00 -2.38
CA ARG A 38 -20.93 -8.31 -1.53
C ARG A 38 -20.93 -9.78 -1.12
N GLY A 39 -21.17 -10.01 0.18
CA GLY A 39 -21.19 -11.36 0.76
C GLY A 39 -19.81 -11.96 1.05
N LYS A 40 -18.72 -11.24 0.70
CA LYS A 40 -17.37 -11.67 1.02
C LYS A 40 -16.82 -10.99 2.27
N ARG A 41 -15.83 -11.62 2.87
CA ARG A 41 -15.00 -11.07 3.94
C ARG A 41 -13.88 -10.23 3.30
N ASN A 42 -14.09 -8.92 3.20
CA ASN A 42 -13.19 -8.04 2.49
C ASN A 42 -12.13 -7.48 3.44
N TYR A 43 -10.86 -7.77 3.16
CA TYR A 43 -9.69 -7.30 3.88
C TYR A 43 -9.04 -6.19 3.07
N VAL A 44 -9.09 -4.96 3.56
CA VAL A 44 -8.68 -3.76 2.83
C VAL A 44 -7.40 -3.21 3.45
N VAL A 45 -6.32 -3.20 2.69
CA VAL A 45 -5.02 -2.68 3.12
C VAL A 45 -4.83 -1.28 2.60
N THR A 46 -4.65 -0.33 3.51
CA THR A 46 -4.58 1.10 3.22
C THR A 46 -3.33 1.76 3.81
N GLY A 47 -3.17 3.05 3.54
CA GLY A 47 -2.08 3.88 4.03
C GLY A 47 -1.37 4.59 2.89
N THR A 48 -0.60 5.62 3.17
CA THR A 48 0.14 6.35 2.14
C THR A 48 1.20 5.45 1.48
N HIS A 49 1.91 4.64 2.29
CA HIS A 49 2.98 3.75 1.81
C HIS A 49 2.74 2.31 2.25
N GLY A 50 3.38 1.36 1.56
CA GLY A 50 3.37 -0.05 1.93
C GLY A 50 2.11 -0.82 1.51
N LYS A 51 1.06 -0.16 1.01
CA LYS A 51 -0.21 -0.80 0.56
C LYS A 51 0.04 -2.06 -0.29
N THR A 52 0.69 -1.88 -1.43
CA THR A 52 0.94 -2.97 -2.41
C THR A 52 1.70 -4.15 -1.81
N THR A 53 2.74 -3.87 -1.03
CA THR A 53 3.57 -4.91 -0.40
C THR A 53 2.75 -5.68 0.65
N THR A 54 2.06 -4.98 1.56
CA THR A 54 1.25 -5.62 2.61
C THR A 54 0.08 -6.40 2.00
N THR A 55 -0.60 -5.86 0.97
CA THR A 55 -1.69 -6.56 0.26
C THR A 55 -1.17 -7.82 -0.40
N SER A 56 0.02 -7.75 -1.03
CA SER A 56 0.67 -8.90 -1.67
C SER A 56 1.04 -10.00 -0.68
N MET A 57 1.64 -9.61 0.47
CA MET A 57 1.96 -10.54 1.54
C MET A 57 0.70 -11.21 2.09
N LEU A 58 -0.34 -10.44 2.40
CA LEU A 58 -1.59 -10.98 2.93
C LEU A 58 -2.28 -11.93 1.94
N ALA A 59 -2.37 -11.54 0.66
CA ALA A 59 -2.95 -12.38 -0.38
C ALA A 59 -2.16 -13.68 -0.57
N TRP A 60 -0.82 -13.61 -0.51
CA TRP A 60 0.06 -14.79 -0.56
C TRP A 60 -0.15 -15.71 0.65
N LEU A 61 -0.13 -15.16 1.88
CA LEU A 61 -0.36 -15.94 3.10
C LEU A 61 -1.69 -16.68 3.06
N MET A 62 -2.75 -16.04 2.59
CA MET A 62 -4.07 -16.67 2.44
C MET A 62 -4.09 -17.71 1.31
N GLU A 63 -3.40 -17.46 0.21
CA GLU A 63 -3.29 -18.39 -0.92
C GLU A 63 -2.56 -19.67 -0.52
N ASP A 64 -1.37 -19.53 0.04
CA ASP A 64 -0.53 -20.66 0.45
C ASP A 64 -1.16 -21.46 1.58
N SER A 65 -2.03 -20.81 2.37
CA SER A 65 -2.85 -21.46 3.40
C SER A 65 -4.12 -22.16 2.86
N GLY A 66 -4.36 -22.12 1.56
CA GLY A 66 -5.48 -22.80 0.89
C GLY A 66 -6.80 -22.03 0.93
N LEU A 67 -6.85 -20.76 1.37
CA LEU A 67 -8.07 -19.96 1.38
C LEU A 67 -8.46 -19.43 -0.01
N ASN A 68 -7.56 -19.52 -1.01
CA ASN A 68 -7.78 -19.13 -2.41
C ASN A 68 -8.50 -17.76 -2.56
N PRO A 69 -8.01 -16.67 -1.96
CA PRO A 69 -8.74 -15.40 -1.92
C PRO A 69 -8.91 -14.76 -3.30
N SER A 70 -10.00 -14.01 -3.49
CA SER A 70 -10.03 -12.97 -4.50
C SER A 70 -9.06 -11.86 -4.11
N PHE A 71 -8.39 -11.21 -5.06
CA PHE A 71 -7.52 -10.08 -4.71
C PHE A 71 -7.44 -9.03 -5.81
N MET A 72 -7.16 -7.78 -5.38
CA MET A 72 -6.83 -6.66 -6.26
C MET A 72 -5.66 -5.90 -5.63
N ILE A 73 -4.53 -5.91 -6.32
CA ILE A 73 -3.24 -5.37 -5.89
C ILE A 73 -2.75 -4.40 -6.96
N GLY A 74 -2.26 -3.24 -6.57
CA GLY A 74 -1.68 -2.23 -7.47
C GLY A 74 -0.30 -2.58 -8.05
N GLY A 75 0.13 -3.82 -7.91
CA GLY A 75 1.38 -4.37 -8.42
C GLY A 75 1.25 -5.87 -8.69
N ILE A 76 2.37 -6.49 -9.03
CA ILE A 76 2.42 -7.94 -9.28
C ILE A 76 3.25 -8.59 -8.17
N ALA A 77 2.59 -9.28 -7.25
CA ALA A 77 3.25 -10.18 -6.32
C ALA A 77 3.79 -11.39 -7.11
N ARG A 78 5.08 -11.70 -6.94
CA ARG A 78 5.75 -12.74 -7.75
C ARG A 78 5.15 -14.11 -7.50
N ASN A 79 4.86 -14.46 -6.25
CA ASN A 79 4.18 -15.70 -5.88
C ASN A 79 2.80 -15.87 -6.53
N LEU A 80 2.08 -14.76 -6.82
CA LEU A 80 0.73 -14.78 -7.39
C LEU A 80 0.71 -14.59 -8.90
N GLY A 81 1.80 -14.05 -9.50
CA GLY A 81 1.99 -13.86 -10.93
C GLY A 81 1.05 -12.84 -11.60
N ARG A 82 0.21 -12.16 -10.82
CA ARG A 82 -0.80 -11.20 -11.33
C ARG A 82 -1.23 -10.19 -10.26
N GLY A 83 -1.77 -9.04 -10.70
CA GLY A 83 -2.28 -8.00 -9.81
C GLY A 83 -3.75 -8.16 -9.41
N GLY A 84 -4.49 -9.06 -10.05
CA GLY A 84 -5.90 -9.29 -9.73
C GLY A 84 -6.39 -10.67 -10.11
N ARG A 85 -7.29 -11.20 -9.29
CA ARG A 85 -7.97 -12.47 -9.48
C ARG A 85 -9.30 -12.47 -8.73
N PHE A 86 -10.33 -13.01 -9.34
CA PHE A 86 -11.60 -13.31 -8.70
C PHE A 86 -11.77 -14.83 -8.55
N THR A 87 -12.24 -15.26 -7.38
CA THR A 87 -12.47 -16.66 -7.02
C THR A 87 -13.79 -16.80 -6.28
N ASP A 88 -14.25 -18.02 -6.06
CA ASP A 88 -15.46 -18.32 -5.25
C ASP A 88 -15.19 -18.33 -3.74
N SER A 89 -13.95 -18.04 -3.31
CA SER A 89 -13.61 -17.93 -1.89
C SER A 89 -14.45 -16.85 -1.20
N ASP A 90 -14.75 -17.07 0.07
CA ASP A 90 -15.39 -16.07 0.93
C ASP A 90 -14.48 -14.86 1.22
N PHE A 91 -13.19 -14.95 0.94
CA PHE A 91 -12.22 -13.91 1.23
C PHE A 91 -11.88 -13.06 0.00
N SER A 92 -11.73 -11.75 0.23
CA SER A 92 -11.15 -10.82 -0.73
C SER A 92 -10.09 -9.97 -0.06
N VAL A 93 -8.93 -9.82 -0.70
CA VAL A 93 -7.81 -8.97 -0.24
C VAL A 93 -7.63 -7.82 -1.22
N LEU A 94 -7.79 -6.60 -0.76
CA LEU A 94 -7.89 -5.42 -1.62
C LEU A 94 -6.88 -4.36 -1.21
N GLU A 95 -6.16 -3.82 -2.18
CA GLU A 95 -5.41 -2.59 -1.98
C GLU A 95 -6.36 -1.41 -1.96
N GLY A 96 -6.45 -0.75 -0.81
CA GLY A 96 -7.34 0.38 -0.56
C GLY A 96 -6.65 1.69 -0.87
N ASP A 97 -6.97 2.26 -2.02
CA ASP A 97 -6.44 3.54 -2.48
C ASP A 97 -7.27 4.71 -1.92
N GLU A 98 -6.60 5.69 -1.34
CA GLU A 98 -7.19 6.95 -0.85
C GLU A 98 -7.58 7.92 -1.97
N TYR A 99 -7.12 7.67 -3.20
CA TYR A 99 -7.44 8.49 -4.36
C TYR A 99 -8.95 8.49 -4.66
N ASP A 100 -9.45 9.57 -5.27
CA ASP A 100 -10.87 9.71 -5.60
C ASP A 100 -11.36 8.64 -6.60
N THR A 101 -12.65 8.36 -6.58
CA THR A 101 -13.28 7.24 -7.27
C THR A 101 -13.49 7.50 -8.76
N ALA A 102 -14.05 8.68 -9.11
CA ALA A 102 -14.35 9.09 -10.47
C ALA A 102 -14.64 10.60 -10.51
N PHE A 103 -14.81 11.18 -11.70
CA PHE A 103 -15.14 12.60 -11.84
C PHE A 103 -16.45 12.98 -11.13
N PHE A 104 -17.40 12.06 -11.04
CA PHE A 104 -18.72 12.23 -10.41
C PHE A 104 -18.78 11.76 -8.94
N ASP A 105 -17.74 11.09 -8.45
CA ASP A 105 -17.62 10.66 -7.04
C ASP A 105 -16.21 10.94 -6.53
N LYS A 106 -16.09 11.95 -5.68
CA LYS A 106 -14.83 12.42 -5.10
C LYS A 106 -14.47 11.74 -3.79
N ARG A 107 -15.18 10.69 -3.40
CA ARG A 107 -14.82 9.87 -2.24
C ARG A 107 -13.66 8.96 -2.59
N SER A 108 -12.84 8.63 -1.58
CA SER A 108 -11.76 7.66 -1.71
C SER A 108 -12.29 6.29 -2.12
N LYS A 109 -11.57 5.59 -3.01
CA LYS A 109 -11.97 4.28 -3.56
C LYS A 109 -12.25 3.24 -2.49
N PHE A 110 -11.47 3.22 -1.41
CA PHE A 110 -11.62 2.25 -0.33
C PHE A 110 -12.99 2.32 0.40
N LEU A 111 -13.72 3.44 0.33
CA LEU A 111 -15.05 3.56 0.93
C LEU A 111 -16.11 2.66 0.25
N HIS A 112 -15.81 2.16 -0.93
CA HIS A 112 -16.68 1.25 -1.66
C HIS A 112 -16.42 -0.23 -1.34
N TYR A 113 -15.34 -0.59 -0.63
CA TYR A 113 -14.86 -1.98 -0.56
C TYR A 113 -15.49 -2.83 0.54
N LEU A 114 -16.51 -2.33 1.28
CA LEU A 114 -17.26 -3.09 2.31
C LEU A 114 -16.32 -3.84 3.27
N PRO A 115 -15.39 -3.17 3.95
CA PRO A 115 -14.36 -3.84 4.71
C PRO A 115 -14.91 -4.58 5.94
N GLU A 116 -14.47 -5.82 6.17
CA GLU A 116 -14.53 -6.50 7.46
C GLU A 116 -13.28 -6.20 8.28
N LEU A 117 -12.13 -6.18 7.62
CA LEU A 117 -10.85 -5.78 8.22
C LEU A 117 -10.22 -4.65 7.41
N VAL A 118 -9.69 -3.66 8.12
CA VAL A 118 -8.88 -2.59 7.54
C VAL A 118 -7.51 -2.60 8.16
N VAL A 119 -6.47 -2.59 7.34
CA VAL A 119 -5.09 -2.30 7.72
C VAL A 119 -4.78 -0.85 7.37
N ILE A 120 -4.22 -0.07 8.31
CA ILE A 120 -3.73 1.29 8.07
C ILE A 120 -2.23 1.33 8.38
N ASN A 121 -1.40 1.29 7.33
CA ASN A 121 0.05 1.22 7.46
C ASN A 121 0.68 2.52 7.97
N ASN A 122 0.24 3.65 7.43
CA ASN A 122 0.70 5.01 7.77
C ASN A 122 -0.21 6.04 7.11
N ILE A 123 -0.18 7.28 7.62
CA ILE A 123 -0.93 8.40 7.05
C ILE A 123 -0.01 9.62 6.99
N GLU A 124 0.40 9.97 5.79
CA GLU A 124 1.18 11.16 5.49
C GLU A 124 0.45 12.02 4.44
N PHE A 125 0.86 13.27 4.27
CA PHE A 125 0.32 14.12 3.22
C PHE A 125 0.86 13.63 1.87
N ASP A 126 -0.04 13.28 0.96
CA ASP A 126 0.24 12.93 -0.43
C ASP A 126 -0.98 13.30 -1.30
N HIS A 127 -0.90 13.06 -2.62
CA HIS A 127 -1.98 13.33 -3.56
C HIS A 127 -2.48 14.79 -3.50
N ALA A 128 -1.53 15.74 -3.54
CA ALA A 128 -1.80 17.18 -3.47
C ALA A 128 -2.62 17.74 -4.65
N ASP A 129 -2.92 16.93 -5.63
CA ASP A 129 -3.87 17.24 -6.72
C ASP A 129 -5.34 17.09 -6.31
N ILE A 130 -5.62 16.35 -5.24
CA ILE A 130 -6.99 16.09 -4.75
C ILE A 130 -7.19 16.43 -3.26
N TYR A 131 -6.12 16.48 -2.46
CA TYR A 131 -6.16 16.86 -1.04
C TYR A 131 -5.38 18.13 -0.79
N HIS A 132 -5.98 19.06 -0.03
CA HIS A 132 -5.34 20.34 0.31
C HIS A 132 -4.61 20.29 1.66
N SER A 133 -4.87 19.29 2.48
CA SER A 133 -4.26 19.15 3.80
C SER A 133 -4.22 17.70 4.29
N LEU A 134 -3.35 17.42 5.25
CA LEU A 134 -3.30 16.14 5.96
C LEU A 134 -4.64 15.83 6.67
N GLU A 135 -5.34 16.86 7.18
CA GLU A 135 -6.61 16.66 7.86
C GLU A 135 -7.73 16.17 6.91
N GLU A 136 -7.71 16.57 5.63
CA GLU A 136 -8.64 16.04 4.63
C GLU A 136 -8.37 14.54 4.36
N ILE A 137 -7.10 14.14 4.29
CA ILE A 137 -6.72 12.72 4.18
C ILE A 137 -7.20 11.97 5.42
N LYS A 138 -6.90 12.46 6.62
CA LYS A 138 -7.34 11.86 7.89
C LYS A 138 -8.87 11.75 7.96
N LEU A 139 -9.62 12.73 7.44
CA LEU A 139 -11.08 12.65 7.37
C LEU A 139 -11.54 11.46 6.49
N SER A 140 -10.88 11.19 5.38
CA SER A 140 -11.18 10.04 4.54
C SER A 140 -10.93 8.72 5.26
N PHE A 141 -9.83 8.61 6.02
CA PHE A 141 -9.55 7.44 6.85
C PHE A 141 -10.53 7.30 8.02
N ARG A 142 -10.94 8.39 8.69
CA ARG A 142 -12.00 8.35 9.71
C ARG A 142 -13.32 7.82 9.13
N ARG A 143 -13.70 8.24 7.91
CA ARG A 143 -14.88 7.71 7.22
C ARG A 143 -14.75 6.22 6.93
N LEU A 144 -13.58 5.76 6.54
CA LEU A 144 -13.30 4.34 6.33
C LEU A 144 -13.48 3.55 7.63
N THR A 145 -12.95 4.02 8.75
CA THR A 145 -13.10 3.32 10.03
C THR A 145 -14.56 3.21 10.49
N GLN A 146 -15.40 4.20 10.15
CA GLN A 146 -16.83 4.20 10.52
C GLN A 146 -17.67 3.16 9.76
N ILE A 147 -17.19 2.63 8.65
CA ILE A 147 -17.92 1.60 7.88
C ILE A 147 -17.45 0.17 8.19
N ILE A 148 -16.47 -0.02 9.08
CA ILE A 148 -16.08 -1.34 9.57
C ILE A 148 -17.18 -1.87 10.50
N PRO A 149 -17.69 -3.09 10.30
CA PRO A 149 -18.71 -3.66 11.16
C PRO A 149 -18.19 -3.89 12.59
N ARG A 150 -19.09 -3.95 13.59
CA ARG A 150 -18.70 -4.12 15.01
C ARG A 150 -17.92 -5.41 15.29
N ASN A 151 -18.13 -6.43 14.51
CA ASN A 151 -17.40 -7.71 14.56
C ASN A 151 -16.18 -7.75 13.65
N GLY A 152 -15.87 -6.65 12.96
CA GLY A 152 -14.68 -6.48 12.15
C GLY A 152 -13.46 -6.06 12.98
N LEU A 153 -12.39 -5.60 12.31
CA LEU A 153 -11.14 -5.21 12.94
C LEU A 153 -10.46 -4.06 12.18
N ALA A 154 -9.97 -3.07 12.93
CA ALA A 154 -8.98 -2.11 12.43
C ALA A 154 -7.58 -2.51 12.96
N LEU A 155 -6.64 -2.82 12.08
CA LEU A 155 -5.22 -2.99 12.38
C LEU A 155 -4.48 -1.73 11.98
N VAL A 156 -3.80 -1.09 12.93
CA VAL A 156 -3.18 0.21 12.67
C VAL A 156 -1.73 0.26 13.17
N ASN A 157 -0.92 1.03 12.49
CA ASN A 157 0.46 1.27 12.88
C ASN A 157 0.52 2.01 14.22
N ALA A 158 1.12 1.36 15.23
CA ALA A 158 1.30 1.92 16.56
C ALA A 158 2.30 3.09 16.60
N ASP A 159 3.22 3.12 15.64
CA ASP A 159 4.33 4.08 15.59
C ASP A 159 3.96 5.34 14.78
N ASP A 160 2.73 5.41 14.24
CA ASP A 160 2.23 6.56 13.49
C ASP A 160 1.07 7.24 14.25
N PRO A 161 1.26 8.47 14.75
CA PRO A 161 0.24 9.20 15.51
C PRO A 161 -1.02 9.51 14.68
N ASN A 162 -0.91 9.65 13.35
CA ASN A 162 -2.05 9.89 12.48
C ASN A 162 -2.92 8.65 12.37
N CYS A 163 -2.31 7.45 12.31
CA CYS A 163 -3.03 6.18 12.35
C CYS A 163 -3.81 6.02 13.66
N LEU A 164 -3.19 6.34 14.80
CA LEU A 164 -3.84 6.29 16.11
C LEU A 164 -4.99 7.31 16.24
N ASP A 165 -4.84 8.48 15.60
CA ASP A 165 -5.87 9.52 15.65
C ASP A 165 -7.12 9.15 14.85
N VAL A 166 -6.98 8.57 13.65
CA VAL A 166 -8.14 8.29 12.78
C VAL A 166 -9.01 7.13 13.26
N VAL A 167 -8.53 6.31 14.19
CA VAL A 167 -9.30 5.19 14.78
C VAL A 167 -10.00 5.56 16.09
N LYS A 168 -9.82 6.78 16.59
CA LYS A 168 -10.57 7.26 17.77
C LYS A 168 -12.05 7.24 17.50
N GLY A 169 -12.79 6.49 18.31
CA GLY A 169 -14.24 6.33 18.15
C GLY A 169 -14.65 5.38 17.00
N ALA A 170 -13.74 4.52 16.52
CA ALA A 170 -14.09 3.45 15.59
C ALA A 170 -15.14 2.51 16.22
N PRO A 171 -16.16 2.05 15.46
CA PRO A 171 -17.23 1.20 15.99
C PRO A 171 -16.80 -0.27 16.21
N CYS A 172 -15.61 -0.64 15.75
CA CYS A 172 -15.05 -1.98 15.81
C CYS A 172 -13.86 -2.07 16.77
N PRO A 173 -13.39 -3.28 17.13
CA PRO A 173 -12.11 -3.49 17.78
C PRO A 173 -10.95 -2.86 16.98
N VAL A 174 -10.01 -2.26 17.72
CA VAL A 174 -8.77 -1.70 17.16
C VAL A 174 -7.59 -2.44 17.78
N LYS A 175 -6.67 -2.93 16.95
CA LYS A 175 -5.39 -3.46 17.39
C LYS A 175 -4.25 -2.67 16.75
N THR A 176 -3.26 -2.34 17.53
CA THR A 176 -2.07 -1.62 17.09
C THR A 176 -0.92 -2.59 16.87
N VAL A 177 -0.18 -2.40 15.77
CA VAL A 177 0.99 -3.21 15.38
C VAL A 177 2.17 -2.27 15.21
N GLY A 178 3.30 -2.53 15.84
CA GLY A 178 4.48 -1.67 15.72
C GLY A 178 5.64 -2.08 16.61
N PHE A 179 6.67 -1.27 16.62
CA PHE A 179 7.86 -1.46 17.44
C PHE A 179 7.70 -0.86 18.85
N SER A 180 6.81 0.11 19.00
CA SER A 180 6.54 0.78 20.29
C SER A 180 6.10 -0.20 21.37
N ASP A 181 6.49 0.07 22.61
CA ASP A 181 6.09 -0.69 23.81
C ASP A 181 4.58 -0.66 24.05
N SER A 182 3.89 0.35 23.52
CA SER A 182 2.45 0.51 23.62
C SER A 182 1.65 -0.29 22.57
N SER A 183 2.33 -1.01 21.65
CA SER A 183 1.68 -1.80 20.62
C SER A 183 0.95 -3.00 21.21
N ASN A 184 -0.28 -3.29 20.75
CA ASN A 184 -0.99 -4.53 21.11
C ASN A 184 -0.26 -5.77 20.56
N ILE A 185 0.23 -5.66 19.32
CA ILE A 185 1.07 -6.67 18.65
C ILE A 185 2.43 -6.02 18.43
N ARG A 186 3.36 -6.33 19.32
CA ARG A 186 4.69 -5.71 19.31
C ARG A 186 5.65 -6.51 18.43
N ILE A 187 6.39 -5.80 17.60
CA ILE A 187 7.49 -6.34 16.81
C ILE A 187 8.76 -6.34 17.69
N LEU A 188 9.30 -7.53 17.92
CA LEU A 188 10.44 -7.76 18.80
C LEU A 188 11.58 -8.49 18.07
N ASP A 189 12.75 -8.55 18.69
CA ASP A 189 13.90 -9.37 18.28
C ASP A 189 14.25 -9.23 16.79
N VAL A 190 14.31 -7.98 16.33
CA VAL A 190 14.60 -7.68 14.92
C VAL A 190 16.06 -7.95 14.62
N GLU A 191 16.30 -8.83 13.67
CA GLU A 191 17.63 -9.14 13.12
C GLU A 191 17.58 -9.00 11.61
N THR A 192 18.42 -8.15 11.05
CA THR A 192 18.48 -7.90 9.60
C THR A 192 19.74 -8.50 9.00
N SER A 193 19.62 -9.09 7.82
CA SER A 193 20.72 -9.60 7.00
C SER A 193 20.66 -8.98 5.60
N THR A 194 21.59 -9.38 4.73
CA THR A 194 21.57 -8.97 3.31
C THR A 194 20.41 -9.57 2.52
N ASP A 195 19.81 -10.66 3.00
CA ASP A 195 18.83 -11.45 2.26
C ASP A 195 17.40 -11.28 2.80
N GLY A 196 17.26 -10.79 4.03
CA GLY A 196 15.96 -10.61 4.65
C GLY A 196 16.04 -10.20 6.11
N SER A 197 14.92 -10.28 6.81
CA SER A 197 14.79 -9.86 8.19
C SER A 197 14.06 -10.91 9.03
N HIS A 198 14.57 -11.17 10.22
CA HIS A 198 13.89 -11.94 11.27
C HIS A 198 13.25 -11.00 12.29
N PHE A 199 12.13 -11.40 12.82
CA PHE A 199 11.45 -10.69 13.90
C PHE A 199 10.51 -11.63 14.66
N THR A 200 10.08 -11.24 15.85
CA THR A 200 9.17 -11.99 16.69
C THR A 200 7.84 -11.25 16.84
N LEU A 201 6.72 -11.96 16.64
CA LEU A 201 5.37 -11.49 16.97
C LEU A 201 4.68 -12.50 17.88
N GLU A 202 4.15 -12.04 19.03
CA GLU A 202 3.39 -12.88 19.98
C GLU A 202 4.10 -14.22 20.30
N GLY A 203 5.42 -14.15 20.47
CA GLY A 203 6.27 -15.31 20.80
C GLY A 203 6.64 -16.21 19.61
N THR A 204 6.16 -15.93 18.41
CA THR A 204 6.53 -16.67 17.20
C THR A 204 7.56 -15.91 16.39
N ARG A 205 8.66 -16.59 16.01
CA ARG A 205 9.71 -16.03 15.15
C ARG A 205 9.33 -16.17 13.67
N TYR A 206 9.42 -15.08 12.95
CA TYR A 206 9.16 -15.00 11.51
C TYR A 206 10.42 -14.59 10.74
N TYR A 207 10.47 -14.97 9.48
CA TYR A 207 11.43 -14.49 8.51
C TYR A 207 10.69 -13.92 7.31
N VAL A 208 11.09 -12.72 6.86
CA VAL A 208 10.62 -12.14 5.59
C VAL A 208 11.84 -11.89 4.70
N PRO A 209 11.85 -12.40 3.44
CA PRO A 209 12.97 -12.22 2.51
C PRO A 209 12.97 -10.81 1.90
N MET A 210 12.79 -9.81 2.74
CA MET A 210 12.81 -8.38 2.44
C MET A 210 13.55 -7.62 3.54
N ILE A 211 14.13 -6.48 3.19
CA ILE A 211 14.92 -5.64 4.08
C ILE A 211 14.23 -4.34 4.41
N GLY A 212 14.62 -3.77 5.57
CA GLY A 212 14.11 -2.51 6.07
C GLY A 212 12.95 -2.67 7.04
N GLU A 213 12.95 -1.84 8.09
CA GLU A 213 11.92 -1.85 9.15
C GLU A 213 10.50 -1.71 8.59
N PHE A 214 10.34 -0.93 7.52
CA PHE A 214 9.03 -0.76 6.87
C PHE A 214 8.50 -2.08 6.27
N ASN A 215 9.37 -2.96 5.75
CA ASN A 215 8.96 -4.27 5.26
C ASN A 215 8.68 -5.26 6.40
N ILE A 216 9.40 -5.16 7.52
CA ILE A 216 9.08 -5.91 8.74
C ILE A 216 7.69 -5.51 9.24
N ARG A 217 7.37 -4.21 9.29
CA ARG A 217 6.04 -3.73 9.67
C ARG A 217 4.97 -4.18 8.69
N ASN A 218 5.22 -4.11 7.37
CA ASN A 218 4.30 -4.62 6.35
C ASN A 218 4.01 -6.11 6.56
N ALA A 219 5.03 -6.92 6.85
CA ALA A 219 4.89 -8.35 7.14
C ALA A 219 4.10 -8.58 8.44
N ALA A 220 4.40 -7.84 9.50
CA ALA A 220 3.68 -7.93 10.78
C ALA A 220 2.18 -7.60 10.62
N MET A 221 1.84 -6.56 9.85
CA MET A 221 0.45 -6.22 9.53
C MET A 221 -0.24 -7.33 8.73
N ALA A 222 0.42 -7.87 7.71
CA ALA A 222 -0.13 -8.97 6.91
C ALA A 222 -0.36 -10.23 7.74
N ILE A 223 0.58 -10.60 8.62
CA ILE A 223 0.47 -11.74 9.54
C ILE A 223 -0.70 -11.53 10.51
N ALA A 224 -0.80 -10.37 11.15
CA ALA A 224 -1.89 -10.06 12.08
C ALA A 224 -3.26 -10.09 11.38
N ALA A 225 -3.35 -9.62 10.15
CA ALA A 225 -4.57 -9.71 9.33
C ALA A 225 -4.91 -11.18 8.97
N ALA A 226 -3.92 -11.99 8.63
CA ALA A 226 -4.09 -13.39 8.32
C ALA A 226 -4.50 -14.22 9.57
N GLN A 227 -4.00 -13.87 10.75
CA GLN A 227 -4.45 -14.46 12.02
C GLN A 227 -5.93 -14.15 12.31
N PHE A 228 -6.42 -12.96 11.97
CA PHE A 228 -7.85 -12.63 12.09
C PHE A 228 -8.73 -13.46 11.13
N ALA A 229 -8.17 -13.93 10.00
CA ALA A 229 -8.82 -14.90 9.12
C ALA A 229 -8.87 -16.32 9.73
N GLY A 230 -8.21 -16.55 10.87
CA GLY A 230 -8.14 -17.83 11.55
C GLY A 230 -6.96 -18.72 11.13
N LEU A 231 -5.98 -18.16 10.42
CA LEU A 231 -4.83 -18.93 9.96
C LEU A 231 -3.85 -19.23 11.11
N ASN A 232 -3.23 -20.39 11.04
CA ASN A 232 -2.31 -20.89 12.06
C ASN A 232 -0.95 -20.18 12.00
N VAL A 233 -0.42 -19.76 13.14
CA VAL A 233 0.84 -19.00 13.25
C VAL A 233 2.06 -19.72 12.66
N LYS A 234 2.14 -21.06 12.80
CA LYS A 234 3.23 -21.86 12.25
C LYS A 234 3.19 -21.85 10.72
N GLN A 235 2.00 -22.09 10.15
CA GLN A 235 1.80 -22.04 8.71
C GLN A 235 2.13 -20.65 8.16
N LEU A 236 1.73 -19.58 8.86
CA LEU A 236 2.06 -18.20 8.47
C LEU A 236 3.57 -17.93 8.48
N ALA A 237 4.31 -18.52 9.44
CA ALA A 237 5.77 -18.39 9.48
C ALA A 237 6.45 -19.10 8.30
N ASP A 238 5.99 -20.29 7.98
CA ASP A 238 6.49 -21.07 6.83
C ASP A 238 6.17 -20.32 5.51
N SER A 239 4.92 -19.91 5.32
CA SER A 239 4.48 -19.18 4.11
C SER A 239 5.17 -17.82 3.92
N MET A 240 5.38 -17.05 5.01
CA MET A 240 6.07 -15.75 4.92
C MET A 240 7.52 -15.91 4.46
N SER A 241 8.18 -16.97 4.87
CA SER A 241 9.56 -17.27 4.45
C SER A 241 9.71 -17.52 2.96
N LEU A 242 8.61 -17.91 2.29
CA LEU A 242 8.54 -18.19 0.86
C LEU A 242 8.05 -17.00 0.01
N PHE A 243 7.86 -15.84 0.61
CA PHE A 243 7.42 -14.66 -0.11
C PHE A 243 8.52 -14.14 -1.05
N GLU A 244 8.23 -14.06 -2.35
CA GLU A 244 9.20 -13.70 -3.40
C GLU A 244 9.27 -12.20 -3.71
N GLY A 245 8.51 -11.38 -2.96
CA GLY A 245 8.46 -9.95 -3.17
C GLY A 245 7.44 -9.51 -4.23
N VAL A 246 7.51 -8.24 -4.57
CA VAL A 246 6.62 -7.56 -5.52
C VAL A 246 7.45 -6.90 -6.61
N ALA A 247 7.01 -6.99 -7.85
CA ALA A 247 7.65 -6.28 -8.96
C ALA A 247 7.74 -4.78 -8.66
N ARG A 248 8.90 -4.19 -8.97
CA ARG A 248 9.21 -2.78 -8.71
C ARG A 248 9.14 -2.37 -7.22
N ARG A 249 9.44 -3.30 -6.29
CA ARG A 249 9.62 -3.02 -4.85
C ARG A 249 10.96 -3.62 -4.42
N GLN A 250 12.01 -2.82 -4.40
CA GLN A 250 13.41 -3.25 -4.20
C GLN A 250 13.78 -4.44 -5.12
N GLU A 251 13.23 -4.45 -6.32
CA GLU A 251 13.41 -5.52 -7.28
C GLU A 251 14.78 -5.48 -7.93
N VAL A 252 15.62 -6.49 -7.70
CA VAL A 252 16.88 -6.64 -8.43
C VAL A 252 16.57 -7.07 -9.86
N LYS A 253 16.81 -6.19 -10.82
CA LYS A 253 16.62 -6.46 -12.26
C LYS A 253 17.77 -7.27 -12.86
N GLY A 254 18.94 -7.18 -12.26
CA GLY A 254 20.12 -7.92 -12.69
C GLY A 254 21.41 -7.34 -12.10
N VAL A 255 22.50 -8.07 -12.36
CA VAL A 255 23.86 -7.66 -11.99
C VAL A 255 24.71 -7.67 -13.25
N VAL A 256 25.31 -6.53 -13.61
CA VAL A 256 26.15 -6.37 -14.80
C VAL A 256 27.48 -5.75 -14.38
N ASN A 257 28.58 -6.44 -14.64
CA ASN A 257 29.94 -6.01 -14.28
C ASN A 257 30.07 -5.62 -12.79
N GLY A 258 29.42 -6.37 -11.89
CA GLY A 258 29.42 -6.10 -10.45
C GLY A 258 28.50 -4.96 -10.00
N ILE A 259 27.72 -4.38 -10.90
CA ILE A 259 26.71 -3.34 -10.61
C ILE A 259 25.35 -3.99 -10.50
N SER A 260 24.74 -3.92 -9.33
CA SER A 260 23.34 -4.33 -9.13
C SER A 260 22.39 -3.22 -9.56
N VAL A 261 21.46 -3.54 -10.45
CA VAL A 261 20.39 -2.64 -10.90
C VAL A 261 19.12 -3.00 -10.14
N VAL A 262 18.59 -2.04 -9.35
CA VAL A 262 17.39 -2.23 -8.52
C VAL A 262 16.29 -1.27 -8.96
N ASP A 263 15.09 -1.79 -9.20
CA ASP A 263 13.89 -1.00 -9.54
C ASP A 263 12.99 -0.88 -8.31
N ASP A 264 12.63 0.36 -7.94
CA ASP A 264 11.69 0.65 -6.87
C ASP A 264 10.68 1.71 -7.31
N PHE A 265 9.45 1.58 -6.89
CA PHE A 265 8.35 2.50 -7.24
C PHE A 265 8.22 3.67 -6.26
N ALA A 266 9.12 3.81 -5.30
CA ALA A 266 9.10 4.90 -4.34
C ALA A 266 9.09 6.27 -5.04
N HIS A 267 8.12 7.11 -4.69
CA HIS A 267 7.95 8.44 -5.26
C HIS A 267 7.65 9.52 -4.22
N HIS A 268 7.31 9.13 -2.99
CA HIS A 268 7.19 10.03 -1.85
C HIS A 268 8.53 10.13 -1.09
N PRO A 269 8.90 11.28 -0.50
CA PRO A 269 10.18 11.45 0.21
C PRO A 269 10.46 10.36 1.24
N THR A 270 9.49 10.05 2.09
CA THR A 270 9.61 8.98 3.10
C THR A 270 9.90 7.61 2.47
N ALA A 271 9.17 7.25 1.40
CA ALA A 271 9.36 5.97 0.71
C ALA A 271 10.73 5.88 0.02
N ILE A 272 11.19 6.96 -0.62
CA ILE A 272 12.51 7.06 -1.25
C ILE A 272 13.61 6.85 -0.20
N LYS A 273 13.54 7.58 0.92
CA LYS A 273 14.50 7.45 2.02
C LYS A 273 14.54 6.01 2.55
N GLN A 274 13.39 5.40 2.80
CA GLN A 274 13.29 4.03 3.30
C GLN A 274 13.85 3.02 2.30
N ALA A 275 13.60 3.18 1.00
CA ALA A 275 14.14 2.32 -0.05
C ALA A 275 15.68 2.40 -0.09
N ILE A 276 16.26 3.61 -0.04
CA ILE A 276 17.72 3.81 -0.04
C ILE A 276 18.35 3.22 1.23
N LEU A 277 17.76 3.45 2.41
CA LEU A 277 18.26 2.89 3.67
C LEU A 277 18.18 1.35 3.67
N GLY A 278 17.12 0.76 3.14
CA GLY A 278 17.02 -0.69 2.95
C GLY A 278 18.12 -1.21 2.03
N LEU A 279 18.38 -0.55 0.90
CA LEU A 279 19.47 -0.92 0.00
C LEU A 279 20.86 -0.76 0.65
N ARG A 280 21.05 0.24 1.52
CA ARG A 280 22.29 0.37 2.30
C ARG A 280 22.52 -0.82 3.23
N GLN A 281 21.47 -1.35 3.85
CA GLN A 281 21.56 -2.58 4.65
C GLN A 281 21.93 -3.81 3.80
N ARG A 282 21.37 -3.91 2.61
CA ARG A 282 21.65 -5.02 1.68
C ARG A 282 23.05 -4.96 1.10
N TYR A 283 23.54 -3.76 0.84
CA TYR A 283 24.82 -3.50 0.16
C TYR A 283 25.66 -2.52 0.99
N PRO A 284 26.14 -2.90 2.19
CA PRO A 284 26.75 -1.97 3.15
C PRO A 284 28.02 -1.30 2.61
N GLU A 285 28.82 -2.05 1.83
CA GLU A 285 30.10 -1.57 1.27
C GLU A 285 29.97 -0.96 -0.15
N SER A 286 28.75 -0.97 -0.74
CA SER A 286 28.55 -0.49 -2.09
C SER A 286 28.20 0.99 -2.12
N ARG A 287 28.59 1.65 -3.20
CA ARG A 287 28.14 3.01 -3.51
C ARG A 287 26.75 2.94 -4.13
N ILE A 288 25.81 3.72 -3.59
CA ILE A 288 24.42 3.76 -4.05
C ILE A 288 24.23 4.97 -4.96
N TRP A 289 23.83 4.72 -6.20
CA TRP A 289 23.33 5.70 -7.15
C TRP A 289 21.81 5.69 -7.10
N ALA A 290 21.18 6.75 -6.59
CA ALA A 290 19.74 6.92 -6.56
C ALA A 290 19.30 7.75 -7.77
N ILE A 291 18.78 7.07 -8.80
CA ILE A 291 18.29 7.71 -10.03
C ILE A 291 16.78 7.87 -9.90
N PHE A 292 16.32 9.10 -9.72
CA PHE A 292 14.92 9.44 -9.49
C PHE A 292 14.32 10.15 -10.70
N GLU A 293 13.17 9.67 -11.17
CA GLU A 293 12.36 10.28 -12.22
C GLU A 293 11.04 10.78 -11.62
N PRO A 294 10.78 12.10 -11.57
CA PRO A 294 9.51 12.66 -11.10
C PRO A 294 8.37 12.32 -12.08
N ARG A 295 7.45 11.41 -11.71
CA ARG A 295 6.31 10.99 -12.54
C ARG A 295 4.94 11.26 -11.92
N SER A 296 4.83 11.23 -10.59
CA SER A 296 3.55 11.46 -9.92
C SER A 296 3.12 12.94 -10.00
N ASN A 297 1.82 13.21 -9.93
CA ASN A 297 1.30 14.56 -9.90
C ASN A 297 1.90 15.40 -8.76
N THR A 298 2.14 14.79 -7.61
CA THR A 298 2.74 15.45 -6.45
C THR A 298 4.23 15.77 -6.68
N THR A 299 5.02 14.82 -7.23
CA THR A 299 6.46 15.00 -7.42
C THR A 299 6.83 15.94 -8.58
N ARG A 300 5.89 16.20 -9.50
CA ARG A 300 6.05 17.18 -10.57
C ARG A 300 5.76 18.62 -10.12
N ARG A 301 5.16 18.79 -8.93
CA ARG A 301 4.86 20.11 -8.34
C ARG A 301 5.92 20.46 -7.30
N ASN A 302 6.07 21.75 -7.02
CA ASN A 302 7.00 22.25 -5.99
C ASN A 302 6.40 22.11 -4.57
N ILE A 303 6.00 20.88 -4.17
CA ILE A 303 5.38 20.63 -2.88
C ILE A 303 6.38 19.99 -1.89
N PHE A 304 7.17 19.01 -2.35
CA PHE A 304 8.12 18.24 -1.54
C PHE A 304 9.57 18.42 -2.00
N GLN A 305 9.91 19.52 -2.64
CA GLN A 305 11.23 19.68 -3.26
C GLN A 305 12.37 19.52 -2.25
N ASN A 306 12.26 20.14 -1.08
CA ASN A 306 13.28 20.05 -0.03
C ASN A 306 13.34 18.65 0.59
N GLU A 307 12.19 18.04 0.89
CA GLU A 307 12.09 16.71 1.47
C GLU A 307 12.60 15.65 0.49
N LEU A 308 12.32 15.80 -0.81
CA LEU A 308 12.87 14.94 -1.87
C LEU A 308 14.39 15.03 -1.94
N ALA A 309 14.93 16.26 -1.93
CA ALA A 309 16.37 16.49 -1.93
C ALA A 309 17.05 15.84 -0.71
N LEU A 310 16.50 16.04 0.49
CA LEU A 310 17.01 15.43 1.73
C LEU A 310 16.91 13.90 1.71
N SER A 311 15.84 13.34 1.14
CA SER A 311 15.65 11.89 1.03
C SER A 311 16.65 11.27 0.05
N LEU A 312 16.84 11.88 -1.11
CA LEU A 312 17.81 11.45 -2.10
C LEU A 312 19.27 11.61 -1.64
N ALA A 313 19.56 12.62 -0.82
CA ALA A 313 20.88 12.83 -0.22
C ALA A 313 21.32 11.72 0.74
N THR A 314 20.46 10.76 1.08
CA THR A 314 20.85 9.54 1.82
C THR A 314 21.60 8.52 0.95
N ALA A 315 21.59 8.68 -0.37
CA ALA A 315 22.44 7.93 -1.31
C ALA A 315 23.80 8.63 -1.48
N ASP A 316 24.79 7.88 -2.00
CA ASP A 316 26.12 8.46 -2.27
C ASP A 316 26.09 9.36 -3.51
N PHE A 317 25.27 9.02 -4.50
CA PHE A 317 25.13 9.74 -5.76
C PHE A 317 23.66 9.93 -6.14
N PRO A 318 22.99 11.00 -5.69
CA PRO A 318 21.64 11.31 -6.13
C PRO A 318 21.63 11.89 -7.55
N VAL A 319 20.75 11.37 -8.38
CA VAL A 319 20.51 11.84 -9.75
C VAL A 319 19.02 12.05 -9.95
N VAL A 320 18.62 13.22 -10.41
CA VAL A 320 17.22 13.53 -10.73
C VAL A 320 17.10 13.72 -12.23
N ALA A 321 16.24 12.92 -12.85
CA ALA A 321 15.93 13.06 -14.27
C ALA A 321 15.08 14.32 -14.53
N ALA A 322 15.18 14.88 -15.75
CA ALA A 322 14.31 15.96 -16.17
C ALA A 322 12.84 15.53 -16.12
N VAL A 323 11.96 16.48 -15.76
CA VAL A 323 10.51 16.25 -15.77
C VAL A 323 10.04 16.07 -17.22
N ASP A 324 9.40 14.93 -17.50
CA ASP A 324 8.79 14.68 -18.79
C ASP A 324 7.52 15.54 -18.96
N HIS A 325 7.38 16.20 -20.10
CA HIS A 325 6.26 17.12 -20.43
C HIS A 325 5.99 18.22 -19.38
N PRO A 326 6.95 19.12 -19.10
CA PRO A 326 6.78 20.21 -18.13
C PRO A 326 5.57 21.12 -18.43
N ASP A 327 5.19 21.26 -19.71
CA ASP A 327 4.08 22.11 -20.17
C ASP A 327 2.69 21.64 -19.69
N LYS A 328 2.57 20.39 -19.22
CA LYS A 328 1.31 19.84 -18.66
C LYS A 328 1.18 20.01 -17.15
N VAL A 329 2.22 20.52 -16.52
CA VAL A 329 2.25 20.79 -15.10
C VAL A 329 2.13 22.30 -14.94
N ALA A 330 1.08 22.79 -14.29
CA ALA A 330 1.04 24.16 -13.82
C ALA A 330 2.17 24.32 -12.80
N LEU A 331 3.31 24.80 -13.26
CA LEU A 331 4.38 25.27 -12.40
C LEU A 331 3.84 26.54 -11.75
N GLU A 332 3.34 26.44 -10.52
CA GLU A 332 3.20 27.62 -9.68
C GLU A 332 4.63 28.10 -9.40
N GLU A 333 4.94 29.31 -9.89
CA GLU A 333 6.20 29.99 -9.67
C GLU A 333 6.46 30.29 -8.19
#